data_65371074ba5724214526b15a0f10c254
#
_entry.id   65371074ba5724214526b15a0f10c254
#
_cell.length_a   1.000
_cell.length_b   1.000
_cell.length_c   1.000
_cell.angle_alpha   90.00
_cell.angle_beta   90.00
_cell.angle_gamma   90.00
#
_symmetry.space_group_name_H-M   'P 1'
#
loop_
_entity.id
_entity.type
_entity.pdbx_description
1 polymer ?
#
loop_
_entity_poly.entity_id
_entity_poly.type
_entity_poly.pdbx_seq_one_letter_code
_entity_poly.pdbx_strand_id
1 'polypeptide(L)'
;MTSDFAAGNYRFIPAVFQYSAGVAASPGYEIERVRFDRPVPLAEGFAQIAKYIQAAGRPLTSFCACELRSPAAFTDEGFRNFNLHYVKTLAEWGVYDGKTNPVARSNVCPEIDPPAEPSFYAFSFTRPSQGTTPSFVIAGSGESQEGNASYAERTVRYRDISPEGIAEKVRYVAGVME
;
A
#
# COMPACT_ATOMS: atom_id res chain seq x y z
N MET A 1 -6.70 -11.78 -11.95
CA MET A 1 -7.66 -12.65 -11.20
C MET A 1 -7.66 -12.17 -9.76
N THR A 2 -8.83 -11.99 -9.15
CA THR A 2 -8.96 -11.54 -7.75
C THR A 2 -8.97 -12.73 -6.79
N SER A 3 -8.53 -12.51 -5.56
CA SER A 3 -8.58 -13.47 -4.45
C SER A 3 -9.42 -12.89 -3.30
N ASP A 4 -10.17 -13.72 -2.61
CA ASP A 4 -10.97 -13.30 -1.46
C ASP A 4 -10.14 -13.34 -0.17
N PHE A 5 -10.32 -12.32 0.67
CA PHE A 5 -9.82 -12.28 2.04
C PHE A 5 -11.00 -12.13 3.01
N ALA A 6 -11.68 -13.24 3.26
CA ALA A 6 -12.93 -13.26 4.02
C ALA A 6 -12.79 -12.71 5.44
N ALA A 7 -11.64 -12.96 6.12
CA ALA A 7 -11.37 -12.45 7.46
C ALA A 7 -11.36 -10.91 7.52
N GLY A 8 -11.03 -10.24 6.41
CA GLY A 8 -11.02 -8.80 6.29
C GLY A 8 -12.27 -8.20 5.64
N ASN A 9 -13.18 -9.04 5.10
CA ASN A 9 -14.34 -8.62 4.32
C ASN A 9 -13.98 -7.80 3.07
N TYR A 10 -12.94 -8.24 2.34
CA TYR A 10 -12.55 -7.68 1.06
C TYR A 10 -11.94 -8.73 0.14
N ARG A 11 -11.81 -8.39 -1.11
CA ARG A 11 -11.05 -9.13 -2.12
C ARG A 11 -9.90 -8.26 -2.63
N PHE A 12 -8.87 -8.89 -3.18
CA PHE A 12 -7.68 -8.20 -3.63
C PHE A 12 -7.13 -8.78 -4.92
N ILE A 13 -6.30 -8.02 -5.60
CA ILE A 13 -5.53 -8.48 -6.75
C ILE A 13 -4.13 -8.86 -6.25
N PRO A 14 -3.75 -10.15 -6.25
CA PRO A 14 -2.42 -10.58 -5.83
C PRO A 14 -1.31 -9.91 -6.65
N ALA A 15 -0.27 -9.45 -5.97
CA ALA A 15 0.93 -8.90 -6.60
C ALA A 15 2.19 -9.51 -5.96
N VAL A 16 2.89 -8.77 -5.14
CA VAL A 16 4.14 -9.17 -4.50
C VAL A 16 3.96 -9.35 -2.98
N PHE A 17 4.95 -9.89 -2.28
CA PHE A 17 4.83 -10.11 -0.82
C PHE A 17 4.62 -8.81 -0.02
N GLN A 18 5.03 -7.67 -0.55
CA GLN A 18 4.96 -6.39 0.15
C GLN A 18 3.56 -5.76 0.11
N TYR A 19 2.74 -6.05 -0.92
CA TYR A 19 1.41 -5.45 -1.14
C TYR A 19 0.62 -6.17 -2.23
N SER A 20 -0.69 -5.91 -2.29
CA SER A 20 -1.55 -6.27 -3.41
C SER A 20 -1.69 -5.12 -4.40
N ALA A 21 -2.06 -5.41 -5.64
CA ALA A 21 -2.26 -4.39 -6.68
C ALA A 21 -3.53 -3.55 -6.46
N GLY A 22 -4.47 -4.04 -5.67
CA GLY A 22 -5.68 -3.31 -5.31
C GLY A 22 -6.61 -4.14 -4.47
N VAL A 23 -7.57 -3.49 -3.82
CA VAL A 23 -8.57 -4.11 -2.94
C VAL A 23 -9.95 -3.56 -3.24
N ALA A 24 -10.98 -4.39 -3.07
CA ALA A 24 -12.37 -3.98 -3.12
C ALA A 24 -13.14 -4.58 -1.96
N ALA A 25 -14.00 -3.79 -1.32
CA ALA A 25 -14.85 -4.27 -0.23
C ALA A 25 -15.78 -5.41 -0.71
N SER A 26 -16.05 -6.36 0.16
CA SER A 26 -17.06 -7.40 -0.06
C SER A 26 -18.46 -6.78 0.00
N PRO A 27 -19.47 -7.42 -0.60
CA PRO A 27 -20.87 -6.98 -0.48
C PRO A 27 -21.28 -6.79 0.99
N GLY A 28 -21.98 -5.71 1.30
CA GLY A 28 -22.36 -5.32 2.66
C GLY A 28 -21.26 -4.62 3.46
N TYR A 29 -20.14 -4.29 2.80
CA TYR A 29 -19.03 -3.53 3.37
C TYR A 29 -18.61 -2.37 2.47
N GLU A 30 -17.97 -1.39 3.06
CA GLU A 30 -17.28 -0.30 2.37
C GLU A 30 -15.87 -0.12 2.93
N ILE A 31 -15.00 0.57 2.20
CA ILE A 31 -13.67 0.94 2.66
C ILE A 31 -13.72 2.35 3.24
N GLU A 32 -13.39 2.47 4.52
CA GLU A 32 -13.17 3.76 5.16
C GLU A 32 -11.69 4.10 5.09
N ARG A 33 -11.38 5.32 4.63
CA ARG A 33 -10.04 5.90 4.60
C ARG A 33 -9.87 6.90 5.73
N VAL A 34 -8.85 6.69 6.54
CA VAL A 34 -8.49 7.55 7.67
C VAL A 34 -7.12 8.17 7.42
N ARG A 35 -7.04 9.50 7.41
CA ARG A 35 -5.78 10.23 7.26
C ARG A 35 -5.28 10.68 8.63
N PHE A 36 -3.98 10.52 8.88
CA PHE A 36 -3.33 11.14 10.03
C PHE A 36 -3.16 12.65 9.81
N ASP A 37 -3.18 13.44 10.87
CA ASP A 37 -2.95 14.89 10.80
C ASP A 37 -1.53 15.22 10.31
N ARG A 38 -0.59 14.34 10.64
CA ARG A 38 0.81 14.35 10.19
C ARG A 38 1.29 12.92 9.95
N PRO A 39 2.33 12.71 9.13
CA PRO A 39 2.93 11.38 8.98
C PRO A 39 3.38 10.82 10.32
N VAL A 40 3.09 9.53 10.58
CA VAL A 40 3.39 8.83 11.84
C VAL A 40 4.34 7.67 11.56
N PRO A 41 5.49 7.56 12.26
CA PRO A 41 6.44 6.46 12.10
C PRO A 41 5.77 5.09 12.17
N LEU A 42 6.33 4.10 11.45
CA LEU A 42 5.65 2.81 11.25
C LEU A 42 5.18 2.15 12.55
N ALA A 43 6.04 2.02 13.55
CA ALA A 43 5.70 1.31 14.78
C ALA A 43 4.56 2.01 15.55
N GLU A 44 4.65 3.33 15.67
CA GLU A 44 3.62 4.15 16.31
C GLU A 44 2.33 4.13 15.47
N GLY A 45 2.46 4.25 14.15
CA GLY A 45 1.34 4.23 13.21
C GLY A 45 0.56 2.92 13.28
N PHE A 46 1.22 1.78 13.29
CA PHE A 46 0.56 0.48 13.49
C PHE A 46 -0.20 0.42 14.81
N ALA A 47 0.38 0.92 15.91
CA ALA A 47 -0.29 0.95 17.20
C ALA A 47 -1.55 1.83 17.19
N GLN A 48 -1.47 3.01 16.55
CA GLN A 48 -2.63 3.91 16.40
C GLN A 48 -3.69 3.32 15.50
N ILE A 49 -3.32 2.70 14.37
CA ILE A 49 -4.22 1.99 13.44
C ILE A 49 -4.95 0.87 14.16
N ALA A 50 -4.22 0.03 14.91
CA ALA A 50 -4.83 -1.06 15.68
C ALA A 50 -5.87 -0.55 16.65
N LYS A 51 -5.55 0.50 17.41
CA LYS A 51 -6.48 1.13 18.36
C LYS A 51 -7.73 1.68 17.65
N TYR A 52 -7.55 2.33 16.50
CA TYR A 52 -8.65 2.91 15.73
C TYR A 52 -9.60 1.82 15.22
N ILE A 53 -9.04 0.80 14.55
CA ILE A 53 -9.83 -0.31 13.99
C ILE A 53 -10.59 -1.06 15.09
N GLN A 54 -9.95 -1.32 16.23
CA GLN A 54 -10.60 -1.96 17.39
C GLN A 54 -11.70 -1.08 17.98
N ALA A 55 -11.48 0.23 18.10
CA ALA A 55 -12.51 1.18 18.56
C ALA A 55 -13.71 1.26 17.60
N ALA A 56 -13.49 1.03 16.31
CA ALA A 56 -14.56 0.90 15.31
C ALA A 56 -15.28 -0.47 15.36
N GLY A 57 -14.96 -1.34 16.32
CA GLY A 57 -15.55 -2.68 16.47
C GLY A 57 -15.13 -3.65 15.37
N ARG A 58 -13.98 -3.41 14.71
CA ARG A 58 -13.50 -4.24 13.61
C ARG A 58 -12.28 -5.07 14.02
N PRO A 59 -12.10 -6.27 13.44
CA PRO A 59 -10.88 -7.04 13.61
C PRO A 59 -9.72 -6.38 12.85
N LEU A 60 -8.47 -6.59 13.28
CA LEU A 60 -7.28 -6.06 12.61
C LEU A 60 -7.13 -6.59 11.18
N THR A 61 -7.69 -7.74 10.87
CA THR A 61 -7.77 -8.28 9.51
C THR A 61 -8.58 -7.40 8.56
N SER A 62 -9.40 -6.45 9.06
CA SER A 62 -10.12 -5.48 8.22
C SER A 62 -9.21 -4.40 7.59
N PHE A 63 -7.96 -4.25 8.07
CA PHE A 63 -6.96 -3.37 7.45
C PHE A 63 -6.69 -3.81 6.02
N CYS A 64 -7.01 -2.97 5.05
CA CYS A 64 -7.01 -3.36 3.64
C CYS A 64 -6.12 -2.50 2.73
N ALA A 65 -5.80 -1.26 3.14
CA ALA A 65 -4.89 -0.42 2.38
C ALA A 65 -4.13 0.56 3.27
N CYS A 66 -2.99 1.07 2.77
CA CYS A 66 -2.28 2.17 3.40
C CYS A 66 -1.51 3.04 2.42
N GLU A 67 -1.27 4.27 2.84
CA GLU A 67 -0.47 5.26 2.15
C GLU A 67 0.73 5.61 3.03
N LEU A 68 1.92 5.32 2.51
CA LEU A 68 3.17 5.62 3.19
C LEU A 68 3.85 6.84 2.59
N ARG A 69 4.69 7.46 3.39
CA ARG A 69 5.62 8.50 2.99
C ARG A 69 7.02 8.11 3.46
N SER A 70 8.01 8.25 2.60
CA SER A 70 9.40 7.96 2.89
C SER A 70 10.27 9.21 2.70
N PRO A 71 11.36 9.35 3.47
CA PRO A 71 12.22 10.55 3.40
C PRO A 71 12.94 10.67 2.06
N ALA A 72 13.27 9.52 1.43
CA ALA A 72 13.96 9.43 0.14
C ALA A 72 13.72 8.06 -0.48
N ALA A 73 14.17 7.88 -1.73
CA ALA A 73 14.18 6.59 -2.38
C ALA A 73 15.08 5.60 -1.61
N PHE A 74 14.64 4.35 -1.51
CA PHE A 74 15.42 3.30 -0.90
C PHE A 74 16.50 2.77 -1.83
N THR A 75 17.57 2.20 -1.26
CA THR A 75 18.38 1.20 -1.96
C THR A 75 17.59 -0.12 -2.06
N ASP A 76 17.99 -1.03 -2.94
CA ASP A 76 17.33 -2.34 -3.07
C ASP A 76 17.31 -3.12 -1.74
N GLU A 77 18.44 -3.12 -1.01
CA GLU A 77 18.54 -3.75 0.31
C GLU A 77 17.68 -3.02 1.35
N GLY A 78 17.73 -1.68 1.37
CA GLY A 78 16.92 -0.87 2.28
C GLY A 78 15.43 -1.09 2.06
N PHE A 79 14.98 -1.19 0.79
CA PHE A 79 13.59 -1.48 0.46
C PHE A 79 13.17 -2.87 0.92
N ARG A 80 14.02 -3.87 0.72
CA ARG A 80 13.75 -5.24 1.20
C ARG A 80 13.63 -5.28 2.71
N ASN A 81 14.57 -4.69 3.44
CA ASN A 81 14.58 -4.68 4.92
C ASN A 81 13.36 -3.94 5.47
N PHE A 82 13.02 -2.80 4.89
CA PHE A 82 11.79 -2.07 5.21
C PHE A 82 10.55 -2.95 5.04
N ASN A 83 10.43 -3.65 3.91
CA ASN A 83 9.27 -4.50 3.63
C ASN A 83 9.18 -5.70 4.58
N LEU A 84 10.30 -6.33 4.92
CA LEU A 84 10.32 -7.42 5.91
C LEU A 84 9.83 -6.95 7.28
N HIS A 85 10.21 -5.75 7.69
CA HIS A 85 9.73 -5.14 8.93
C HIS A 85 8.22 -4.83 8.87
N TYR A 86 7.77 -4.25 7.75
CA TYR A 86 6.37 -3.92 7.53
C TYR A 86 5.45 -5.15 7.58
N VAL A 87 5.78 -6.22 6.86
CA VAL A 87 4.92 -7.41 6.80
C VAL A 87 4.91 -8.22 8.10
N LYS A 88 5.89 -8.03 8.99
CA LYS A 88 5.91 -8.69 10.30
C LYS A 88 4.68 -8.33 11.12
N THR A 89 4.33 -7.06 11.21
CA THR A 89 3.11 -6.62 11.92
C THR A 89 1.84 -7.13 11.23
N LEU A 90 1.82 -7.17 9.90
CA LEU A 90 0.69 -7.75 9.17
C LEU A 90 0.51 -9.25 9.45
N ALA A 91 1.61 -9.99 9.64
CA ALA A 91 1.55 -11.39 10.05
C ALA A 91 0.99 -11.54 11.47
N GLU A 92 1.43 -10.69 12.41
CA GLU A 92 0.90 -10.65 13.78
C GLU A 92 -0.60 -10.33 13.81
N TRP A 93 -1.11 -9.54 12.86
CA TRP A 93 -2.53 -9.23 12.71
C TRP A 93 -3.35 -10.31 11.99
N GLY A 94 -2.70 -11.37 11.50
CA GLY A 94 -3.35 -12.42 10.70
C GLY A 94 -3.74 -11.98 9.29
N VAL A 95 -3.11 -10.91 8.79
CA VAL A 95 -3.32 -10.35 7.44
C VAL A 95 -2.37 -11.00 6.44
N TYR A 96 -1.08 -11.11 6.78
CA TYR A 96 -0.06 -11.72 5.93
C TYR A 96 0.22 -13.16 6.35
N ASP A 97 0.15 -14.09 5.41
CA ASP A 97 0.32 -15.54 5.65
C ASP A 97 1.77 -16.05 5.43
N GLY A 98 2.73 -15.14 5.26
CA GLY A 98 4.12 -15.47 4.92
C GLY A 98 4.39 -15.55 3.41
N LYS A 99 3.36 -15.51 2.58
CA LYS A 99 3.46 -15.63 1.12
C LYS A 99 2.64 -14.55 0.41
N THR A 100 1.41 -14.35 0.83
CA THR A 100 0.43 -13.47 0.18
C THR A 100 0.07 -12.31 1.08
N ASN A 101 0.19 -11.09 0.55
CA ASN A 101 -0.21 -9.86 1.23
C ASN A 101 -1.45 -9.28 0.54
N PRO A 102 -2.61 -9.28 1.21
CA PRO A 102 -3.85 -8.76 0.62
C PRO A 102 -3.96 -7.23 0.67
N VAL A 103 -3.05 -6.52 1.35
CA VAL A 103 -3.15 -5.07 1.58
C VAL A 103 -2.64 -4.27 0.38
N ALA A 104 -3.45 -3.37 -0.15
CA ALA A 104 -3.01 -2.39 -1.12
C ALA A 104 -2.13 -1.31 -0.47
N ARG A 105 -1.07 -0.87 -1.15
CA ARG A 105 -0.14 0.11 -0.57
C ARG A 105 0.40 1.05 -1.63
N SER A 106 0.44 2.34 -1.29
CA SER A 106 1.28 3.32 -1.97
C SER A 106 2.40 3.80 -1.04
N ASN A 107 3.55 4.15 -1.62
CA ASN A 107 4.64 4.78 -0.88
C ASN A 107 5.28 5.83 -1.79
N VAL A 108 5.32 7.07 -1.34
CA VAL A 108 5.90 8.18 -2.08
C VAL A 108 6.94 8.93 -1.24
N CYS A 109 7.89 9.57 -1.91
CA CYS A 109 8.88 10.44 -1.30
C CYS A 109 8.46 11.89 -1.57
N PRO A 110 7.82 12.60 -0.63
CA PRO A 110 7.43 13.99 -0.82
C PRO A 110 8.65 14.87 -1.07
N GLU A 111 8.57 15.76 -2.04
CA GLU A 111 9.60 16.78 -2.29
C GLU A 111 9.57 17.86 -1.22
N ILE A 112 8.38 18.18 -0.68
CA ILE A 112 8.16 19.19 0.35
C ILE A 112 7.80 18.47 1.65
N ASP A 113 8.46 18.86 2.74
CA ASP A 113 8.27 18.33 4.09
C ASP A 113 8.31 16.78 4.16
N PRO A 114 9.38 16.13 3.65
CA PRO A 114 9.51 14.69 3.79
C PRO A 114 9.58 14.29 5.26
N PRO A 115 9.00 13.14 5.66
CA PRO A 115 9.14 12.66 7.03
C PRO A 115 10.60 12.28 7.33
N ALA A 116 10.99 12.25 8.61
CA ALA A 116 12.34 11.86 9.00
C ALA A 116 12.63 10.36 8.77
N GLU A 117 11.59 9.53 8.74
CA GLU A 117 11.64 8.09 8.51
C GLU A 117 10.36 7.61 7.82
N PRO A 118 10.34 6.38 7.25
CA PRO A 118 9.13 5.83 6.63
C PRO A 118 7.94 5.86 7.59
N SER A 119 6.86 6.48 7.17
CA SER A 119 5.72 6.85 8.02
C SER A 119 4.39 6.58 7.33
N PHE A 120 3.35 6.26 8.11
CA PHE A 120 1.98 6.25 7.63
C PHE A 120 1.47 7.67 7.41
N TYR A 121 0.85 7.91 6.26
CA TYR A 121 0.09 9.12 5.95
C TYR A 121 -1.41 8.89 6.10
N ALA A 122 -1.88 7.74 5.63
CA ALA A 122 -3.26 7.31 5.76
C ALA A 122 -3.33 5.78 5.77
N PHE A 123 -4.45 5.27 6.24
CA PHE A 123 -4.79 3.85 6.14
C PHE A 123 -6.26 3.67 5.79
N SER A 124 -6.61 2.47 5.36
CA SER A 124 -7.99 2.10 5.05
C SER A 124 -8.33 0.74 5.63
N PHE A 125 -9.57 0.59 6.04
CA PHE A 125 -10.11 -0.65 6.58
C PHE A 125 -11.56 -0.83 6.15
N THR A 126 -12.03 -2.07 6.13
CA THR A 126 -13.43 -2.36 5.79
C THR A 126 -14.34 -2.19 7.00
N ARG A 127 -15.53 -1.65 6.77
CA ARG A 127 -16.61 -1.58 7.77
C ARG A 127 -17.96 -1.98 7.15
N PRO A 128 -18.94 -2.45 7.95
CA PRO A 128 -20.28 -2.72 7.44
C PRO A 128 -20.90 -1.46 6.81
N SER A 129 -21.60 -1.64 5.70
CA SER A 129 -22.30 -0.56 4.99
C SER A 129 -23.59 -1.09 4.36
N GLN A 130 -24.61 -0.23 4.31
CA GLN A 130 -25.84 -0.47 3.56
C GLN A 130 -25.76 0.13 2.14
N GLY A 131 -24.65 0.77 1.81
CA GLY A 131 -24.42 1.33 0.49
C GLY A 131 -24.28 0.25 -0.59
N THR A 132 -24.72 0.55 -1.79
CA THR A 132 -24.60 -0.34 -2.97
C THR A 132 -23.47 0.07 -3.91
N THR A 133 -22.85 1.22 -3.67
CA THR A 133 -21.75 1.71 -4.49
C THR A 133 -20.49 0.89 -4.19
N PRO A 134 -19.82 0.34 -5.21
CA PRO A 134 -18.54 -0.36 -5.03
C PRO A 134 -17.50 0.55 -4.36
N SER A 135 -16.79 0.00 -3.38
CA SER A 135 -15.72 0.70 -2.67
C SER A 135 -14.41 -0.07 -2.88
N PHE A 136 -13.39 0.62 -3.44
CA PHE A 136 -12.12 -0.01 -3.78
C PHE A 136 -10.95 0.97 -3.67
N VAL A 137 -9.73 0.42 -3.59
CA VAL A 137 -8.46 1.15 -3.63
C VAL A 137 -7.55 0.46 -4.64
N ILE A 138 -6.98 1.23 -5.56
CA ILE A 138 -5.89 0.79 -6.44
C ILE A 138 -4.57 1.12 -5.74
N ALA A 139 -3.65 0.17 -5.66
CA ALA A 139 -2.32 0.41 -5.12
C ALA A 139 -1.52 1.35 -6.03
N GLY A 140 -0.57 2.05 -5.46
CA GLY A 140 0.37 2.84 -6.24
C GLY A 140 1.31 1.96 -7.07
N SER A 141 1.86 2.53 -8.13
CA SER A 141 2.91 1.94 -8.93
C SER A 141 4.05 2.93 -9.15
N GLY A 142 5.24 2.44 -9.44
CA GLY A 142 6.39 3.23 -9.84
C GLY A 142 6.77 2.96 -11.29
N GLU A 143 7.70 3.73 -11.83
CA GLU A 143 8.22 3.59 -13.19
C GLU A 143 9.20 2.43 -13.39
N SER A 144 9.34 1.55 -12.40
CA SER A 144 10.20 0.37 -12.47
C SER A 144 9.38 -0.90 -12.65
N GLN A 145 9.69 -1.65 -13.70
CA GLN A 145 9.07 -2.95 -13.96
C GLN A 145 9.45 -3.96 -12.86
N GLU A 146 8.54 -4.86 -12.52
CA GLU A 146 8.86 -5.99 -11.64
C GLU A 146 9.83 -6.95 -12.35
N GLY A 147 10.76 -7.53 -11.61
CA GLY A 147 11.73 -8.47 -12.17
C GLY A 147 13.02 -8.58 -11.36
N ASN A 148 13.96 -9.41 -11.85
CA ASN A 148 15.22 -9.72 -11.20
C ASN A 148 16.43 -8.90 -11.74
N ALA A 149 16.23 -8.08 -12.78
CA ALA A 149 17.27 -7.18 -13.26
C ALA A 149 17.53 -6.03 -12.28
N SER A 150 18.63 -5.32 -12.44
CA SER A 150 18.93 -4.15 -11.61
C SER A 150 17.86 -3.07 -11.75
N TYR A 151 17.71 -2.23 -10.74
CA TYR A 151 16.75 -1.12 -10.76
C TYR A 151 16.96 -0.21 -12.00
N ALA A 152 18.21 0.04 -12.37
CA ALA A 152 18.54 0.86 -13.54
C ALA A 152 18.05 0.24 -14.86
N GLU A 153 18.14 -1.09 -15.02
CA GLU A 153 17.74 -1.77 -16.25
C GLU A 153 16.23 -1.87 -16.43
N ARG A 154 15.47 -1.98 -15.34
CA ARG A 154 14.01 -2.12 -15.37
C ARG A 154 13.23 -0.83 -15.14
N THR A 155 13.92 0.30 -14.89
CA THR A 155 13.28 1.61 -14.76
C THR A 155 13.11 2.27 -16.12
N VAL A 156 11.87 2.58 -16.47
CA VAL A 156 11.53 3.31 -17.70
C VAL A 156 12.30 4.63 -17.73
N ARG A 157 13.07 4.86 -18.81
CA ARG A 157 13.85 6.10 -18.98
C ARG A 157 14.68 6.45 -17.73
N TYR A 158 15.43 5.48 -17.22
CA TYR A 158 16.24 5.63 -16.00
C TYR A 158 17.05 6.92 -16.00
N ARG A 159 16.91 7.72 -14.92
CA ARG A 159 17.51 9.04 -14.72
C ARG A 159 17.16 10.12 -15.76
N ASP A 160 16.26 9.85 -16.69
CA ASP A 160 15.79 10.85 -17.64
C ASP A 160 14.68 11.69 -17.00
N ILE A 161 15.00 12.96 -16.76
CA ILE A 161 14.08 13.96 -16.19
C ILE A 161 13.61 14.98 -17.25
N SER A 162 13.87 14.71 -18.54
CA SER A 162 13.32 15.53 -19.62
C SER A 162 11.80 15.47 -19.65
N PRO A 163 11.09 16.45 -20.22
CA PRO A 163 9.65 16.41 -20.37
C PRO A 163 9.15 15.13 -21.05
N GLU A 164 9.87 14.64 -22.07
CA GLU A 164 9.59 13.41 -22.78
C GLU A 164 9.79 12.18 -21.89
N GLY A 165 10.89 12.14 -21.12
CA GLY A 165 11.20 11.06 -20.19
C GLY A 165 10.14 10.96 -19.08
N ILE A 166 9.76 12.09 -18.50
CA ILE A 166 8.70 12.14 -17.47
C ILE A 166 7.35 11.70 -18.06
N ALA A 167 6.98 12.17 -19.26
CA ALA A 167 5.74 11.78 -19.90
C ALA A 167 5.67 10.27 -20.16
N GLU A 168 6.79 9.64 -20.53
CA GLU A 168 6.87 8.20 -20.75
C GLU A 168 6.75 7.39 -19.46
N LYS A 169 7.40 7.85 -18.39
CA LYS A 169 7.24 7.27 -17.03
C LYS A 169 5.78 7.35 -16.56
N VAL A 170 5.12 8.49 -16.72
CA VAL A 170 3.70 8.67 -16.35
C VAL A 170 2.79 7.73 -17.14
N ARG A 171 3.00 7.61 -18.47
CA ARG A 171 2.19 6.65 -19.29
C ARG A 171 2.38 5.22 -18.82
N TYR A 172 3.62 4.83 -18.51
CA TYR A 172 3.91 3.49 -17.99
C TYR A 172 3.16 3.24 -16.66
N VAL A 173 3.30 4.15 -15.69
CA VAL A 173 2.66 4.02 -14.38
C VAL A 173 1.13 3.98 -14.52
N ALA A 174 0.54 4.85 -15.32
CA ALA A 174 -0.90 4.85 -15.57
C ALA A 174 -1.39 3.52 -16.17
N GLY A 175 -0.68 3.00 -17.19
CA GLY A 175 -1.03 1.72 -17.82
C GLY A 175 -0.86 0.49 -16.91
N VAL A 176 0.00 0.56 -15.88
CA VAL A 176 0.11 -0.52 -14.87
C VAL A 176 -1.06 -0.48 -13.89
N MET A 177 -1.64 0.70 -13.66
CA MET A 177 -2.74 0.90 -12.71
C MET A 177 -4.14 0.68 -13.32
N GLU A 178 -4.25 0.58 -14.65
CA GLU A 178 -5.50 0.25 -15.38
C GLU A 178 -5.79 -1.26 -15.37
#